data_e836219ed8bf17864e480638929a374f
#
_entry.id   e836219ed8bf17864e480638929a374f
#
_cell.length_a   1.000
_cell.length_b   1.000
_cell.length_c   1.000
_cell.angle_alpha   90.00
_cell.angle_beta   90.00
_cell.angle_gamma   90.00
#
_symmetry.space_group_name_H-M   'P 1'
#
loop_
_entity.id
_entity.type
_entity.pdbx_description
1 polymer ?
#
loop_
_entity_poly.entity_id
_entity_poly.type
_entity_poly.pdbx_seq_one_letter_code
_entity_poly.pdbx_strand_id
1 'polypeptide(L)'
;MAYCGYDTEPAARGVEVFRERYEPVGQYENQPAPGLRELLARLKERGYTLALASSKPEELCVSICARFGFTPSLAAVTGSPAGADWGKADVIREAMRRLGLTDADKSAILMVGDRKYDVLGAAECGIACVGVEFFGYAAPGELAEAGAAAVVQTPEELEDYILNH
;
A
#
# COMPACT_ATOMS: atom_id res chain seq x y z
N MET A 1 3.55 -5.04 -18.68
CA MET A 1 3.49 -6.40 -19.31
C MET A 1 4.76 -6.86 -20.03
N ALA A 2 5.79 -6.06 -20.05
CA ALA A 2 7.10 -6.42 -20.65
C ALA A 2 7.98 -7.37 -19.78
N TYR A 3 7.56 -7.68 -18.57
CA TYR A 3 8.40 -8.41 -17.60
C TYR A 3 8.58 -9.92 -17.90
N CYS A 4 7.67 -10.53 -18.64
CA CYS A 4 7.72 -11.99 -18.86
C CYS A 4 8.05 -12.39 -20.31
N GLY A 5 8.29 -11.44 -21.22
CA GLY A 5 8.61 -11.72 -22.62
C GLY A 5 7.50 -12.42 -23.42
N TYR A 6 6.27 -12.41 -22.90
CA TYR A 6 5.11 -12.95 -23.59
C TYR A 6 4.43 -11.88 -24.43
N ASP A 7 3.90 -12.28 -25.60
CA ASP A 7 2.99 -11.47 -26.39
C ASP A 7 1.74 -11.10 -25.60
N THR A 8 1.04 -10.03 -26.01
CA THR A 8 -0.10 -9.47 -25.28
C THR A 8 -1.25 -10.46 -25.04
N GLU A 9 -1.52 -11.36 -25.98
CA GLU A 9 -2.63 -12.32 -25.88
C GLU A 9 -2.36 -13.44 -24.84
N PRO A 10 -1.21 -14.14 -24.84
CA PRO A 10 -0.85 -15.07 -23.77
C PRO A 10 -0.78 -14.44 -22.38
N ALA A 11 -0.31 -13.18 -22.29
CA ALA A 11 -0.27 -12.44 -21.02
C ALA A 11 -1.67 -12.13 -20.49
N ALA A 12 -2.60 -11.72 -21.36
CA ALA A 12 -4.00 -11.47 -20.99
C ALA A 12 -4.67 -12.75 -20.48
N ARG A 13 -4.48 -13.88 -21.18
CA ARG A 13 -5.00 -15.18 -20.75
C ARG A 13 -4.42 -15.62 -19.40
N GLY A 14 -3.12 -15.38 -19.18
CA GLY A 14 -2.48 -15.65 -17.89
C GLY A 14 -3.10 -14.86 -16.74
N VAL A 15 -3.44 -13.59 -16.99
CA VAL A 15 -4.14 -12.74 -16.00
C VAL A 15 -5.55 -13.27 -15.71
N GLU A 16 -6.30 -13.70 -16.71
CA GLU A 16 -7.63 -14.29 -16.52
C GLU A 16 -7.58 -15.53 -15.63
N VAL A 17 -6.72 -16.51 -15.98
CA VAL A 17 -6.54 -17.75 -15.20
C VAL A 17 -6.08 -17.45 -13.76
N PHE A 18 -5.17 -16.47 -13.60
CA PHE A 18 -4.77 -16.04 -12.26
C PHE A 18 -5.96 -15.50 -11.46
N ARG A 19 -6.79 -14.64 -12.06
CA ARG A 19 -7.95 -14.03 -11.41
C ARG A 19 -9.01 -15.06 -11.01
N GLU A 20 -9.27 -16.06 -11.84
CA GLU A 20 -10.22 -17.15 -11.55
C GLU A 20 -9.97 -17.81 -10.18
N ARG A 21 -8.71 -17.92 -9.77
CA ARG A 21 -8.34 -18.46 -8.47
C ARG A 21 -8.10 -17.37 -7.41
N TYR A 22 -7.46 -16.28 -7.81
CA TYR A 22 -7.05 -15.25 -6.86
C TYR A 22 -8.25 -14.53 -6.22
N GLU A 23 -9.26 -14.17 -7.02
CA GLU A 23 -10.42 -13.41 -6.53
C GLU A 23 -11.28 -14.18 -5.52
N PRO A 24 -11.66 -15.46 -5.73
CA PRO A 24 -12.46 -16.19 -4.74
C PRO A 24 -11.67 -16.72 -3.56
N VAL A 25 -10.37 -17.01 -3.71
CA VAL A 25 -9.59 -17.75 -2.70
C VAL A 25 -8.25 -17.08 -2.40
N GLY A 26 -7.40 -16.87 -3.42
CA GLY A 26 -6.01 -16.49 -3.24
C GLY A 26 -5.81 -15.17 -2.50
N GLN A 27 -6.73 -14.19 -2.66
CA GLN A 27 -6.67 -12.93 -1.94
C GLN A 27 -6.78 -13.08 -0.41
N TYR A 28 -7.25 -14.22 0.09
CA TYR A 28 -7.44 -14.51 1.51
C TYR A 28 -6.43 -15.53 2.07
N GLU A 29 -5.53 -16.04 1.25
CA GLU A 29 -4.49 -16.98 1.67
C GLU A 29 -3.30 -16.30 2.35
N ASN A 30 -3.19 -14.98 2.27
CA ASN A 30 -2.22 -14.20 3.02
C ASN A 30 -2.70 -13.93 4.45
N GLN A 31 -1.77 -13.50 5.29
CA GLN A 31 -2.05 -13.07 6.66
C GLN A 31 -1.44 -11.68 6.89
N PRO A 32 -2.12 -10.79 7.61
CA PRO A 32 -1.51 -9.55 8.02
C PRO A 32 -0.33 -9.80 8.96
N ALA A 33 0.63 -8.88 8.96
CA ALA A 33 1.71 -8.94 9.94
C ALA A 33 1.12 -8.94 11.37
N PRO A 34 1.67 -9.76 12.28
CA PRO A 34 1.26 -9.75 13.68
C PRO A 34 1.34 -8.33 14.27
N GLY A 35 0.34 -7.92 15.03
CA GLY A 35 0.28 -6.60 15.66
C GLY A 35 -0.15 -5.45 14.74
N LEU A 36 -0.24 -5.64 13.42
CA LEU A 36 -0.57 -4.56 12.48
C LEU A 36 -1.97 -3.98 12.73
N ARG A 37 -2.97 -4.80 12.99
CA ARG A 37 -4.33 -4.32 13.26
C ARG A 37 -4.38 -3.46 14.53
N GLU A 38 -3.69 -3.91 15.57
CA GLU A 38 -3.59 -3.21 16.85
C GLU A 38 -2.83 -1.88 16.69
N LEU A 39 -1.77 -1.86 15.88
CA LEU A 39 -1.03 -0.64 15.52
C LEU A 39 -1.94 0.38 14.83
N LEU A 40 -2.69 -0.04 13.81
CA LEU A 40 -3.63 0.85 13.11
C LEU A 40 -4.69 1.43 14.05
N ALA A 41 -5.22 0.61 14.98
CA ALA A 41 -6.18 1.07 15.98
C ALA A 41 -5.57 2.13 16.92
N ARG A 42 -4.36 1.88 17.46
CA ARG A 42 -3.65 2.84 18.34
C ARG A 42 -3.33 4.15 17.63
N LEU A 43 -2.87 4.10 16.38
CA LEU A 43 -2.60 5.32 15.60
C LEU A 43 -3.87 6.13 15.38
N LYS A 44 -4.99 5.48 15.05
CA LYS A 44 -6.29 6.15 14.94
C LYS A 44 -6.72 6.80 16.25
N GLU A 45 -6.61 6.10 17.38
CA GLU A 45 -6.94 6.62 18.72
C GLU A 45 -6.09 7.84 19.10
N ARG A 46 -4.86 7.92 18.58
CA ARG A 46 -3.96 9.08 18.74
C ARG A 46 -4.26 10.23 17.77
N GLY A 47 -5.28 10.10 16.92
CA GLY A 47 -5.75 11.16 16.02
C GLY A 47 -5.14 11.12 14.61
N TYR A 48 -4.34 10.11 14.29
CA TYR A 48 -3.85 9.95 12.92
C TYR A 48 -4.98 9.55 11.96
N THR A 49 -5.00 10.17 10.79
CA THR A 49 -5.90 9.77 9.69
C THR A 49 -5.20 8.72 8.84
N LEU A 50 -5.76 7.52 8.79
CA LEU A 50 -5.16 6.38 8.10
C LEU A 50 -5.93 6.08 6.80
N ALA A 51 -5.21 5.81 5.73
CA ALA A 51 -5.79 5.39 4.46
C ALA A 51 -4.97 4.29 3.81
N LEU A 52 -5.64 3.44 3.03
CA LEU A 52 -4.98 2.50 2.12
C LEU A 52 -4.84 3.15 0.73
N ALA A 53 -3.63 3.02 0.13
CA ALA A 53 -3.34 3.35 -1.25
C ALA A 53 -2.63 2.15 -1.92
N SER A 54 -3.34 1.36 -2.71
CA SER A 54 -2.84 0.12 -3.31
C SER A 54 -3.05 0.10 -4.82
N SER A 55 -2.08 -0.44 -5.58
CA SER A 55 -2.25 -0.70 -7.01
C SER A 55 -3.14 -1.91 -7.32
N LYS A 56 -3.65 -2.63 -6.31
CA LYS A 56 -4.67 -3.67 -6.50
C LYS A 56 -6.00 -3.04 -6.94
N PRO A 57 -6.86 -3.79 -7.64
CA PRO A 57 -8.25 -3.37 -7.86
C PRO A 57 -8.94 -2.98 -6.55
N GLU A 58 -9.66 -1.87 -6.56
CA GLU A 58 -10.25 -1.29 -5.34
C GLU A 58 -11.21 -2.25 -4.63
N GLU A 59 -12.01 -2.99 -5.38
CA GLU A 59 -12.93 -3.99 -4.81
C GLU A 59 -12.21 -5.05 -3.99
N LEU A 60 -11.02 -5.49 -4.45
CA LEU A 60 -10.17 -6.42 -3.70
C LEU A 60 -9.59 -5.76 -2.45
N CYS A 61 -9.18 -4.49 -2.53
CA CYS A 61 -8.70 -3.75 -1.37
C CYS A 61 -9.77 -3.66 -0.28
N VAL A 62 -11.00 -3.30 -0.65
CA VAL A 62 -12.14 -3.22 0.26
C VAL A 62 -12.43 -4.58 0.91
N SER A 63 -12.48 -5.64 0.10
CA SER A 63 -12.73 -7.01 0.56
C SER A 63 -11.67 -7.49 1.56
N ILE A 64 -10.38 -7.27 1.24
CA ILE A 64 -9.25 -7.65 2.10
C ILE A 64 -9.28 -6.86 3.42
N CYS A 65 -9.49 -5.53 3.35
CA CYS A 65 -9.57 -4.70 4.56
C CYS A 65 -10.72 -5.12 5.48
N ALA A 66 -11.88 -5.46 4.92
CA ALA A 66 -13.01 -5.97 5.68
C ALA A 66 -12.70 -7.32 6.32
N ARG A 67 -12.12 -8.24 5.56
CA ARG A 67 -11.76 -9.60 6.01
C ARG A 67 -10.79 -9.59 7.19
N PHE A 68 -9.77 -8.72 7.14
CA PHE A 68 -8.74 -8.65 8.19
C PHE A 68 -9.03 -7.62 9.29
N GLY A 69 -10.21 -6.97 9.26
CA GLY A 69 -10.65 -6.06 10.30
C GLY A 69 -9.92 -4.70 10.28
N PHE A 70 -9.40 -4.25 9.14
CA PHE A 70 -8.73 -2.96 9.02
C PHE A 70 -9.70 -1.81 8.77
N THR A 71 -10.87 -2.08 8.18
CA THR A 71 -11.87 -1.06 7.81
C THR A 71 -12.20 -0.07 8.93
N PRO A 72 -12.38 -0.49 10.21
CA PRO A 72 -12.68 0.48 11.27
C PRO A 72 -11.58 1.51 11.52
N SER A 73 -10.32 1.20 11.16
CA SER A 73 -9.18 2.11 11.37
C SER A 73 -8.93 3.05 10.19
N LEU A 74 -9.49 2.77 9.02
CA LEU A 74 -9.20 3.49 7.79
C LEU A 74 -10.27 4.54 7.48
N ALA A 75 -9.84 5.76 7.14
CA ALA A 75 -10.71 6.83 6.65
C ALA A 75 -11.01 6.69 5.15
N ALA A 76 -10.10 6.08 4.40
CA ALA A 76 -10.29 5.77 2.98
C ALA A 76 -9.58 4.48 2.59
N VAL A 77 -10.19 3.75 1.65
CA VAL A 77 -9.58 2.60 0.98
C VAL A 77 -9.53 2.94 -0.51
N THR A 78 -8.31 3.08 -1.05
CA THR A 78 -8.10 3.45 -2.45
C THR A 78 -7.33 2.36 -3.16
N GLY A 79 -7.92 1.86 -4.22
CA GLY A 79 -7.31 0.91 -5.14
C GLY A 79 -7.29 1.45 -6.57
N SER A 80 -6.72 0.69 -7.49
CA SER A 80 -6.82 1.00 -8.91
C SER A 80 -8.24 0.76 -9.41
N PRO A 81 -8.85 1.70 -10.17
CA PRO A 81 -10.15 1.46 -10.79
C PRO A 81 -10.10 0.29 -11.79
N ALA A 82 -11.20 -0.40 -11.96
CA ALA A 82 -11.29 -1.49 -12.92
C ALA A 82 -10.92 -1.01 -14.34
N GLY A 83 -9.99 -1.71 -14.99
CA GLY A 83 -9.54 -1.38 -16.35
C GLY A 83 -8.58 -0.19 -16.45
N ALA A 84 -8.23 0.48 -15.36
CA ALA A 84 -7.23 1.54 -15.35
C ALA A 84 -5.81 0.97 -15.17
N ASP A 85 -4.84 1.60 -15.81
CA ASP A 85 -3.40 1.30 -15.64
C ASP A 85 -2.78 2.32 -14.65
N TRP A 86 -3.31 2.32 -13.42
CA TRP A 86 -2.85 3.21 -12.38
C TRP A 86 -1.58 2.70 -11.71
N GLY A 87 -0.57 3.55 -11.66
CA GLY A 87 0.62 3.35 -10.85
C GLY A 87 0.43 3.70 -9.37
N LYS A 88 1.49 3.56 -8.58
CA LYS A 88 1.45 3.90 -7.16
C LYS A 88 1.16 5.38 -6.91
N ALA A 89 1.73 6.28 -7.69
CA ALA A 89 1.48 7.71 -7.55
C ALA A 89 0.01 8.09 -7.78
N ASP A 90 -0.68 7.42 -8.73
CA ASP A 90 -2.07 7.70 -9.02
C ASP A 90 -2.99 7.34 -7.85
N VAL A 91 -2.78 6.16 -7.24
CA VAL A 91 -3.57 5.74 -6.07
C VAL A 91 -3.26 6.61 -4.83
N ILE A 92 -2.03 7.09 -4.67
CA ILE A 92 -1.68 8.04 -3.60
C ILE A 92 -2.42 9.36 -3.81
N ARG A 93 -2.37 9.95 -5.01
CA ARG A 93 -3.10 11.19 -5.33
C ARG A 93 -4.59 11.06 -5.11
N GLU A 94 -5.17 9.94 -5.51
CA GLU A 94 -6.60 9.68 -5.29
C GLU A 94 -6.92 9.52 -3.81
N ALA A 95 -6.08 8.85 -3.02
CA ALA A 95 -6.26 8.77 -1.57
C ALA A 95 -6.21 10.18 -0.93
N MET A 96 -5.25 11.03 -1.31
CA MET A 96 -5.17 12.41 -0.86
C MET A 96 -6.44 13.18 -1.22
N ARG A 97 -6.92 13.06 -2.46
CA ARG A 97 -8.15 13.71 -2.93
C ARG A 97 -9.37 13.29 -2.12
N ARG A 98 -9.53 12.00 -1.82
CA ARG A 98 -10.64 11.46 -1.00
C ARG A 98 -10.61 11.98 0.43
N LEU A 99 -9.43 12.25 0.96
CA LEU A 99 -9.22 12.81 2.29
C LEU A 99 -9.31 14.35 2.31
N GLY A 100 -9.49 15.00 1.16
CA GLY A 100 -9.51 16.47 1.05
C GLY A 100 -8.13 17.11 1.26
N LEU A 101 -7.05 16.34 1.12
CA LEU A 101 -5.67 16.80 1.28
C LEU A 101 -5.17 17.48 0.00
N THR A 102 -4.31 18.47 0.17
CA THR A 102 -3.73 19.31 -0.87
C THR A 102 -2.21 19.29 -0.84
N ASP A 103 -1.57 20.03 -1.74
CA ASP A 103 -0.11 20.19 -1.73
C ASP A 103 0.42 20.85 -0.44
N ALA A 104 -0.40 21.64 0.25
CA ALA A 104 -0.02 22.25 1.52
C ALA A 104 0.12 21.23 2.67
N ASP A 105 -0.53 20.08 2.54
CA ASP A 105 -0.56 19.05 3.58
C ASP A 105 0.57 18.01 3.43
N LYS A 106 1.31 18.03 2.31
CA LYS A 106 2.30 17.00 1.96
C LYS A 106 3.35 16.72 3.03
N SER A 107 3.78 17.75 3.76
CA SER A 107 4.75 17.59 4.85
C SER A 107 4.20 16.83 6.06
N ALA A 108 2.88 16.69 6.17
CA ALA A 108 2.20 15.93 7.23
C ALA A 108 1.72 14.55 6.75
N ILE A 109 2.06 14.16 5.51
CA ILE A 109 1.66 12.87 4.94
C ILE A 109 2.87 11.94 4.91
N LEU A 110 2.69 10.74 5.43
CA LEU A 110 3.69 9.69 5.39
C LEU A 110 3.12 8.47 4.65
N MET A 111 3.82 8.06 3.58
CA MET A 111 3.57 6.76 2.97
C MET A 111 4.29 5.67 3.75
N VAL A 112 3.65 4.52 3.92
CA VAL A 112 4.26 3.30 4.45
C VAL A 112 4.16 2.24 3.36
N GLY A 113 5.28 1.65 2.97
CA GLY A 113 5.30 0.71 1.86
C GLY A 113 6.37 -0.36 1.99
N ASP A 114 6.13 -1.51 1.33
CA ASP A 114 6.99 -2.69 1.40
C ASP A 114 7.77 -2.97 0.11
N ARG A 115 7.61 -2.12 -0.91
CA ARG A 115 8.31 -2.24 -2.19
C ARG A 115 8.82 -0.87 -2.66
N LYS A 116 9.88 -0.91 -3.47
CA LYS A 116 10.43 0.31 -4.11
C LYS A 116 9.38 1.14 -4.85
N TYR A 117 8.33 0.52 -5.37
CA TYR A 117 7.25 1.23 -6.07
C TYR A 117 6.48 2.17 -5.15
N ASP A 118 6.36 1.83 -3.86
CA ASP A 118 5.74 2.68 -2.85
C ASP A 118 6.59 3.92 -2.60
N VAL A 119 7.91 3.71 -2.44
CA VAL A 119 8.87 4.78 -2.22
C VAL A 119 8.92 5.73 -3.42
N LEU A 120 9.02 5.19 -4.64
CA LEU A 120 9.08 5.98 -5.87
C LEU A 120 7.76 6.73 -6.11
N GLY A 121 6.60 6.09 -5.89
CA GLY A 121 5.29 6.73 -6.02
C GLY A 121 5.07 7.83 -5.00
N ALA A 122 5.53 7.66 -3.76
CA ALA A 122 5.51 8.69 -2.73
C ALA A 122 6.40 9.89 -3.13
N ALA A 123 7.61 9.63 -3.60
CA ALA A 123 8.53 10.66 -4.07
C ALA A 123 7.94 11.45 -5.25
N GLU A 124 7.27 10.79 -6.20
CA GLU A 124 6.57 11.45 -7.32
C GLU A 124 5.43 12.34 -6.84
N CYS A 125 4.76 11.99 -5.74
CA CYS A 125 3.74 12.79 -5.09
C CYS A 125 4.32 13.89 -4.19
N GLY A 126 5.63 13.90 -3.91
CA GLY A 126 6.31 14.84 -3.04
C GLY A 126 6.03 14.60 -1.55
N ILE A 127 5.79 13.35 -1.15
CA ILE A 127 5.61 12.94 0.25
C ILE A 127 6.70 11.96 0.68
N ALA A 128 6.99 11.90 1.98
CA ALA A 128 7.96 10.95 2.53
C ALA A 128 7.40 9.52 2.51
N CYS A 129 8.31 8.53 2.44
CA CYS A 129 7.96 7.13 2.56
C CYS A 129 8.87 6.43 3.58
N VAL A 130 8.27 5.69 4.51
CA VAL A 130 8.96 4.70 5.35
C VAL A 130 8.79 3.33 4.72
N GLY A 131 9.91 2.66 4.50
CA GLY A 131 9.96 1.29 4.04
C GLY A 131 9.74 0.31 5.19
N VAL A 132 8.97 -0.75 4.95
CA VAL A 132 8.74 -1.83 5.93
C VAL A 132 9.21 -3.16 5.37
N GLU A 133 10.06 -3.88 6.10
CA GLU A 133 10.62 -5.17 5.67
C GLU A 133 9.98 -6.38 6.39
N PHE A 134 9.12 -6.14 7.37
CA PHE A 134 8.48 -7.23 8.13
C PHE A 134 7.44 -8.05 7.33
N PHE A 135 7.14 -7.68 6.10
CA PHE A 135 6.37 -8.49 5.16
C PHE A 135 7.24 -9.45 4.32
N GLY A 136 8.56 -9.20 4.24
CA GLY A 136 9.51 -10.05 3.52
C GLY A 136 9.42 -9.99 1.98
N TYR A 137 8.81 -8.95 1.40
CA TYR A 137 8.66 -8.82 -0.06
C TYR A 137 9.76 -7.98 -0.72
N ALA A 138 10.40 -7.08 0.01
CA ALA A 138 11.52 -6.29 -0.51
C ALA A 138 12.79 -7.14 -0.66
N ALA A 139 13.55 -6.92 -1.72
CA ALA A 139 14.91 -7.42 -1.79
C ALA A 139 15.82 -6.66 -0.79
N PRO A 140 16.90 -7.27 -0.30
CA PRO A 140 17.82 -6.58 0.60
C PRO A 140 18.30 -5.24 0.00
N GLY A 141 18.10 -4.14 0.75
CA GLY A 141 18.47 -2.79 0.33
C GLY A 141 17.49 -2.09 -0.64
N GLU A 142 16.50 -2.78 -1.19
CA GLU A 142 15.56 -2.26 -2.20
C GLU A 142 14.91 -0.92 -1.76
N LEU A 143 14.47 -0.85 -0.51
CA LEU A 143 13.75 0.31 0.00
C LEU A 143 14.66 1.51 0.24
N ALA A 144 15.84 1.26 0.81
CA ALA A 144 16.84 2.29 1.04
C ALA A 144 17.39 2.87 -0.28
N GLU A 145 17.71 2.01 -1.24
CA GLU A 145 18.18 2.41 -2.58
C GLU A 145 17.11 3.20 -3.35
N ALA A 146 15.82 2.92 -3.11
CA ALA A 146 14.73 3.67 -3.70
C ALA A 146 14.52 5.04 -3.05
N GLY A 147 15.18 5.35 -1.92
CA GLY A 147 15.11 6.63 -1.24
C GLY A 147 14.08 6.70 -0.11
N ALA A 148 13.77 5.58 0.55
CA ALA A 148 12.94 5.58 1.75
C ALA A 148 13.58 6.45 2.86
N ALA A 149 12.77 7.25 3.56
CA ALA A 149 13.21 8.11 4.65
C ALA A 149 13.74 7.32 5.84
N ALA A 150 13.22 6.12 6.05
CA ALA A 150 13.71 5.11 6.97
C ALA A 150 13.26 3.73 6.49
N VAL A 151 13.91 2.67 7.00
CA VAL A 151 13.50 1.28 6.79
C VAL A 151 13.37 0.63 8.15
N VAL A 152 12.21 0.04 8.44
CA VAL A 152 11.86 -0.55 9.73
C VAL A 152 11.55 -2.04 9.58
N GLN A 153 11.86 -2.82 10.63
CA GLN A 153 11.81 -4.27 10.63
C GLN A 153 10.61 -4.84 11.39
N THR A 154 9.94 -4.01 12.19
CA THR A 154 8.81 -4.43 13.02
C THR A 154 7.70 -3.37 13.05
N PRO A 155 6.45 -3.77 13.36
CA PRO A 155 5.37 -2.80 13.58
C PRO A 155 5.65 -1.83 14.72
N GLU A 156 6.40 -2.24 15.76
CA GLU A 156 6.79 -1.39 16.88
C GLU A 156 7.76 -0.30 16.43
N GLU A 157 8.76 -0.63 15.63
CA GLU A 157 9.69 0.35 15.05
C GLU A 157 8.95 1.34 14.14
N LEU A 158 7.93 0.87 13.40
CA LEU A 158 7.08 1.74 12.58
C LEU A 158 6.29 2.71 13.46
N GLU A 159 5.69 2.24 14.56
CA GLU A 159 4.97 3.09 15.50
C GLU A 159 5.92 4.14 16.11
N ASP A 160 7.09 3.73 16.56
CA ASP A 160 8.07 4.62 17.14
C ASP A 160 8.53 5.70 16.13
N TYR A 161 8.74 5.32 14.87
CA TYR A 161 9.05 6.27 13.81
C TYR A 161 7.95 7.31 13.64
N ILE A 162 6.69 6.86 13.49
CA ILE A 162 5.52 7.75 13.25
C ILE A 162 5.31 8.72 14.43
N LEU A 163 5.56 8.28 15.65
CA LEU A 163 5.33 9.10 16.85
C LEU A 163 6.41 10.15 17.10
N ASN A 164 7.59 9.99 16.50
CA ASN A 164 8.75 10.85 16.74
C ASN A 164 9.07 11.79 15.56
N HIS A 165 8.33 11.70 14.46
CA HIS A 165 8.52 12.52 13.26
C HIS A 165 7.22 13.15 12.78
#